data_6db00e86741c1982b062330baed891fc
#
_entry.id   6db00e86741c1982b062330baed891fc
#
_cell.length_a   1.000
_cell.length_b   1.000
_cell.length_c   1.000
_cell.angle_alpha   90.00
_cell.angle_beta   90.00
_cell.angle_gamma   90.00
#
_symmetry.space_group_name_H-M   'P 1'
#
loop_
_entity.id
_entity.type
_entity.pdbx_description
1 polymer ?
#
loop_
_entity_poly.entity_id
_entity_poly.type
_entity_poly.pdbx_seq_one_letter_code
_entity_poly.pdbx_strand_id
1 'polypeptide(L)'
;EISACLVGSEMCIRDSFSLVRSVVGLGGQFFVVMFSMLFIFQLTNIILSRVQGPEAVTQYNIAYKYFNVLNMAANIILTPFWSAFTDAYIKRDYNWMRGTLEKLEKLWLLCIPILVLMVLSSDLLYKFWIGDSVAVSFSLSFCMAIYVLCQTGGNMYMFLINGTSKIRLQLIIYLSFALVSIPSVSYTHLRAHETGR
;
A
#
# COMPACT_ATOMS: atom_id res chain seq x y z
N GLU A 1 -29.69 35.49 31.28
CA GLU A 1 -29.34 34.04 31.35
C GLU A 1 -29.58 33.29 30.04
N ILE A 2 -30.67 33.55 29.32
CA ILE A 2 -30.97 32.89 28.03
C ILE A 2 -29.96 33.25 26.95
N SER A 3 -29.46 34.50 26.89
CA SER A 3 -28.43 34.92 25.92
C SER A 3 -27.08 34.23 26.10
N ALA A 4 -26.70 33.89 27.32
CA ALA A 4 -25.44 33.19 27.59
C ALA A 4 -25.49 31.72 27.15
N CYS A 5 -26.68 31.11 27.22
CA CYS A 5 -26.88 29.73 26.74
C CYS A 5 -26.87 29.60 25.20
N LEU A 6 -27.38 30.63 24.48
CA LEU A 6 -27.34 30.67 23.02
C LEU A 6 -25.92 30.88 22.48
N VAL A 7 -25.12 31.75 23.09
CA VAL A 7 -23.71 31.97 22.72
C VAL A 7 -22.87 30.70 22.93
N GLY A 8 -23.13 29.96 24.02
CA GLY A 8 -22.48 28.66 24.24
C GLY A 8 -22.83 27.61 23.19
N SER A 9 -24.09 27.54 22.73
CA SER A 9 -24.51 26.59 21.70
C SER A 9 -23.95 26.92 20.32
N GLU A 10 -23.89 28.20 19.95
CA GLU A 10 -23.29 28.65 18.68
C GLU A 10 -21.77 28.42 18.64
N MET A 11 -21.07 28.59 19.78
CA MET A 11 -19.65 28.30 19.89
C MET A 11 -19.37 26.79 19.76
N CYS A 12 -20.18 25.94 20.39
CA CYS A 12 -20.12 24.49 20.21
C CYS A 12 -20.38 24.03 18.77
N ILE A 13 -21.35 24.64 18.09
CA ILE A 13 -21.68 24.31 16.69
C ILE A 13 -20.53 24.73 15.75
N ARG A 14 -19.93 25.89 15.97
CA ARG A 14 -18.83 26.41 15.16
C ARG A 14 -17.55 25.59 15.34
N ASP A 15 -17.24 25.16 16.56
CA ASP A 15 -16.13 24.24 16.84
C ASP A 15 -16.37 22.87 16.25
N SER A 16 -17.61 22.37 16.28
CA SER A 16 -18.02 21.13 15.61
C SER A 16 -17.82 21.19 14.09
N PHE A 17 -18.15 22.31 13.45
CA PHE A 17 -17.95 22.50 12.00
C PHE A 17 -16.46 22.57 11.63
N SER A 18 -15.62 23.19 12.41
CA SER A 18 -14.18 23.25 12.19
C SER A 18 -13.55 21.84 12.32
N LEU A 19 -14.00 21.07 13.31
CA LEU A 19 -13.59 19.68 13.51
C LEU A 19 -14.01 18.80 12.34
N VAL A 20 -15.27 18.90 11.91
CA VAL A 20 -15.80 18.17 10.73
C VAL A 20 -15.00 18.49 9.48
N ARG A 21 -14.70 19.77 9.23
CA ARG A 21 -13.90 20.20 8.09
C ARG A 21 -12.49 19.61 8.11
N SER A 22 -11.87 19.55 9.29
CA SER A 22 -10.54 18.95 9.49
C SER A 22 -10.57 17.45 9.24
N VAL A 23 -11.58 16.74 9.79
CA VAL A 23 -11.76 15.29 9.63
C VAL A 23 -12.07 14.94 8.18
N VAL A 24 -12.95 15.67 7.51
CA VAL A 24 -13.28 15.47 6.09
C VAL A 24 -12.05 15.76 5.22
N GLY A 25 -11.27 16.81 5.52
CA GLY A 25 -10.03 17.10 4.81
C GLY A 25 -8.98 15.98 4.92
N LEU A 26 -8.83 15.42 6.11
CA LEU A 26 -7.95 14.27 6.35
C LEU A 26 -8.46 13.00 5.66
N GLY A 27 -9.75 12.71 5.79
CA GLY A 27 -10.40 11.58 5.13
C GLY A 27 -10.32 11.67 3.61
N GLY A 28 -10.47 12.86 3.04
CA GLY A 28 -10.30 13.12 1.62
C GLY A 28 -8.88 12.81 1.12
N GLN A 29 -7.85 13.16 1.90
CA GLN A 29 -6.46 12.83 1.57
C GLN A 29 -6.23 11.30 1.58
N PHE A 30 -6.74 10.59 2.56
CA PHE A 30 -6.68 9.12 2.60
C PHE A 30 -7.44 8.51 1.42
N PHE A 31 -8.62 9.03 1.09
CA PHE A 31 -9.39 8.55 -0.06
C PHE A 31 -8.61 8.67 -1.36
N VAL A 32 -7.98 9.83 -1.61
CA VAL A 32 -7.15 10.03 -2.83
C VAL A 32 -5.96 9.06 -2.86
N VAL A 33 -5.29 8.83 -1.72
CA VAL A 33 -4.20 7.87 -1.64
C VAL A 33 -4.68 6.45 -1.96
N MET A 34 -5.78 5.99 -1.35
CA MET A 34 -6.35 4.66 -1.59
C MET A 34 -6.80 4.49 -3.04
N PHE A 35 -7.47 5.52 -3.61
CA PHE A 35 -7.89 5.50 -5.00
C PHE A 35 -6.69 5.43 -5.96
N SER A 36 -5.63 6.19 -5.68
CA SER A 36 -4.38 6.14 -6.47
C SER A 36 -3.73 4.76 -6.43
N MET A 37 -3.71 4.10 -5.27
CA MET A 37 -3.21 2.72 -5.14
C MET A 37 -4.01 1.73 -5.98
N LEU A 38 -5.35 1.77 -5.89
CA LEU A 38 -6.22 0.92 -6.68
C LEU A 38 -6.03 1.16 -8.19
N PHE A 39 -5.91 2.42 -8.59
CA PHE A 39 -5.67 2.79 -9.97
C PHE A 39 -4.35 2.23 -10.50
N ILE A 40 -3.24 2.37 -9.76
CA ILE A 40 -1.93 1.84 -10.13
C ILE A 40 -1.99 0.30 -10.26
N PHE A 41 -2.65 -0.38 -9.34
CA PHE A 41 -2.80 -1.84 -9.40
C PHE A 41 -3.61 -2.29 -10.63
N GLN A 42 -4.73 -1.63 -10.91
CA GLN A 42 -5.54 -1.95 -12.09
C GLN A 42 -4.81 -1.63 -13.41
N LEU A 43 -4.06 -0.53 -13.45
CA LEU A 43 -3.23 -0.18 -14.60
C LEU A 43 -2.20 -1.27 -14.91
N THR A 44 -1.55 -1.82 -13.89
CA THR A 44 -0.57 -2.92 -14.05
C THR A 44 -1.22 -4.12 -14.75
N ASN A 45 -2.42 -4.53 -14.32
CA ASN A 45 -3.15 -5.62 -14.95
C ASN A 45 -3.55 -5.31 -16.40
N ILE A 46 -3.97 -4.07 -16.69
CA ILE A 46 -4.34 -3.64 -18.04
C ILE A 46 -3.11 -3.65 -18.97
N ILE A 47 -1.99 -3.08 -18.52
CA ILE A 47 -0.74 -3.07 -19.30
C ILE A 47 -0.28 -4.49 -19.58
N LEU A 48 -0.26 -5.35 -18.58
CA LEU A 48 0.18 -6.72 -18.70
C LEU A 48 -0.71 -7.51 -19.69
N SER A 49 -2.03 -7.33 -19.58
CA SER A 49 -2.99 -7.95 -20.51
C SER A 49 -2.79 -7.50 -21.96
N ARG A 50 -2.43 -6.22 -22.16
CA ARG A 50 -2.22 -5.67 -23.52
C ARG A 50 -0.89 -6.07 -24.12
N VAL A 51 0.18 -6.16 -23.31
CA VAL A 51 1.55 -6.40 -23.80
C VAL A 51 1.84 -7.90 -23.93
N GLN A 52 1.40 -8.71 -22.98
CA GLN A 52 1.74 -10.14 -22.89
C GLN A 52 0.52 -11.07 -22.97
N GLY A 53 -0.68 -10.49 -22.98
CA GLY A 53 -1.93 -11.25 -23.06
C GLY A 53 -2.53 -11.64 -21.70
N PRO A 54 -3.75 -12.20 -21.71
CA PRO A 54 -4.50 -12.52 -20.48
C PRO A 54 -3.87 -13.65 -19.66
N GLU A 55 -3.10 -14.53 -20.29
CA GLU A 55 -2.41 -15.63 -19.63
C GLU A 55 -1.32 -15.09 -18.64
N ALA A 56 -0.56 -14.09 -19.09
CA ALA A 56 0.44 -13.44 -18.24
C ALA A 56 -0.19 -12.73 -17.04
N VAL A 57 -1.39 -12.16 -17.18
CA VAL A 57 -2.15 -11.58 -16.05
C VAL A 57 -2.50 -12.66 -15.04
N THR A 58 -2.86 -13.85 -15.50
CA THR A 58 -3.17 -14.98 -14.61
C THR A 58 -1.94 -15.41 -13.81
N GLN A 59 -0.81 -15.60 -14.48
CA GLN A 59 0.47 -15.95 -13.84
C GLN A 59 0.89 -14.90 -12.82
N TYR A 60 0.80 -13.61 -13.18
CA TYR A 60 1.09 -12.48 -12.29
C TYR A 60 0.21 -12.49 -11.04
N ASN A 61 -1.11 -12.64 -11.20
CA ASN A 61 -2.05 -12.61 -10.07
C ASN A 61 -1.88 -13.82 -9.14
N ILE A 62 -1.51 -14.99 -9.68
CA ILE A 62 -1.20 -16.18 -8.88
C ILE A 62 0.04 -15.91 -8.01
N ALA A 63 1.13 -15.49 -8.64
CA ALA A 63 2.36 -15.15 -7.91
C ALA A 63 2.11 -14.03 -6.89
N TYR A 64 1.41 -12.96 -7.28
CA TYR A 64 1.04 -11.88 -6.39
C TYR A 64 0.26 -12.37 -5.16
N LYS A 65 -0.78 -13.16 -5.35
CA LYS A 65 -1.59 -13.68 -4.22
C LYS A 65 -0.76 -14.53 -3.28
N TYR A 66 0.12 -15.37 -3.81
CA TYR A 66 0.98 -16.22 -3.00
C TYR A 66 1.92 -15.41 -2.10
N PHE A 67 2.74 -14.54 -2.68
CA PHE A 67 3.69 -13.73 -1.92
C PHE A 67 3.04 -12.68 -1.04
N ASN A 68 1.86 -12.14 -1.45
CA ASN A 68 1.14 -11.13 -0.67
C ASN A 68 0.59 -11.65 0.66
N VAL A 69 0.53 -12.96 0.88
CA VAL A 69 0.19 -13.56 2.20
C VAL A 69 1.15 -13.06 3.28
N LEU A 70 2.45 -12.95 2.97
CA LEU A 70 3.44 -12.42 3.91
C LEU A 70 3.17 -10.94 4.21
N ASN A 71 2.85 -10.15 3.19
CA ASN A 71 2.49 -8.74 3.37
C ASN A 71 1.22 -8.58 4.22
N MET A 72 0.21 -9.43 4.04
CA MET A 72 -1.00 -9.45 4.88
C MET A 72 -0.65 -9.77 6.34
N ALA A 73 0.17 -10.79 6.59
CA ALA A 73 0.63 -11.14 7.93
C ALA A 73 1.41 -9.99 8.60
N ALA A 74 2.32 -9.35 7.85
CA ALA A 74 3.06 -8.19 8.32
C ALA A 74 2.14 -7.01 8.66
N ASN A 75 1.12 -6.73 7.84
CA ASN A 75 0.17 -5.65 8.11
C ASN A 75 -0.68 -5.90 9.36
N ILE A 76 -1.05 -7.15 9.65
CA ILE A 76 -1.74 -7.51 10.90
C ILE A 76 -0.89 -7.10 12.12
N ILE A 77 0.43 -7.36 12.05
CA ILE A 77 1.37 -6.99 13.11
C ILE A 77 1.57 -5.47 13.17
N LEU A 78 1.65 -4.79 12.02
CA LEU A 78 1.94 -3.36 11.94
C LEU A 78 0.73 -2.48 12.29
N THR A 79 -0.49 -2.93 12.09
CA THR A 79 -1.71 -2.14 12.30
C THR A 79 -1.81 -1.51 13.70
N PRO A 80 -1.55 -2.20 14.84
CA PRO A 80 -1.61 -1.59 16.15
C PRO A 80 -0.53 -0.51 16.38
N PHE A 81 0.58 -0.55 15.63
CA PHE A 81 1.63 0.46 15.76
C PHE A 81 1.20 1.83 15.22
N TRP A 82 0.20 1.91 14.35
CA TRP A 82 -0.36 3.20 13.93
C TRP A 82 -0.82 4.03 15.12
N SER A 83 -1.69 3.48 15.96
CA SER A 83 -2.19 4.17 17.15
C SER A 83 -1.08 4.45 18.18
N ALA A 84 -0.15 3.50 18.34
CA ALA A 84 0.98 3.64 19.24
C ALA A 84 1.94 4.78 18.80
N PHE A 85 2.22 4.91 17.50
CA PHE A 85 2.99 6.03 16.97
C PHE A 85 2.25 7.37 17.12
N THR A 86 0.91 7.38 16.97
CA THR A 86 0.11 8.60 17.21
C THR A 86 0.21 9.05 18.65
N ASP A 87 0.08 8.16 19.63
CA ASP A 87 0.19 8.45 21.05
C ASP A 87 1.60 8.94 21.42
N ALA A 88 2.64 8.25 20.96
CA ALA A 88 4.02 8.65 21.17
C ALA A 88 4.34 10.02 20.54
N TYR A 89 3.80 10.31 19.36
CA TYR A 89 3.98 11.59 18.69
C TYR A 89 3.34 12.74 19.47
N ILE A 90 2.11 12.56 20.00
CA ILE A 90 1.43 13.55 20.84
C ILE A 90 2.22 13.81 22.13
N LYS A 91 2.77 12.76 22.75
CA LYS A 91 3.62 12.82 23.94
C LYS A 91 5.04 13.33 23.67
N ARG A 92 5.41 13.54 22.40
CA ARG A 92 6.76 13.91 21.94
C ARG A 92 7.85 12.90 22.35
N ASP A 93 7.49 11.63 22.50
CA ASP A 93 8.45 10.56 22.83
C ASP A 93 9.09 10.01 21.55
N TYR A 94 9.96 10.82 20.97
CA TYR A 94 10.69 10.46 19.75
C TYR A 94 11.70 9.32 19.98
N ASN A 95 12.20 9.15 21.21
CA ASN A 95 13.11 8.07 21.55
C ASN A 95 12.42 6.73 21.48
N TRP A 96 11.21 6.63 22.01
CA TRP A 96 10.38 5.44 21.90
C TRP A 96 10.03 5.12 20.42
N MET A 97 9.66 6.15 19.65
CA MET A 97 9.33 5.99 18.23
C MET A 97 10.51 5.40 17.45
N ARG A 98 11.71 5.94 17.67
CA ARG A 98 12.93 5.45 17.03
C ARG A 98 13.27 4.02 17.44
N GLY A 99 13.26 3.74 18.74
CA GLY A 99 13.56 2.40 19.27
C GLY A 99 12.54 1.34 18.79
N THR A 100 11.27 1.73 18.63
CA THR A 100 10.25 0.85 18.08
C THR A 100 10.48 0.62 16.59
N LEU A 101 10.83 1.64 15.83
CA LEU A 101 11.15 1.51 14.41
C LEU A 101 12.34 0.56 14.18
N GLU A 102 13.42 0.71 14.95
CA GLU A 102 14.59 -0.19 14.89
C GLU A 102 14.22 -1.66 15.18
N LYS A 103 13.26 -1.91 16.09
CA LYS A 103 12.75 -3.27 16.36
C LYS A 103 11.93 -3.80 15.19
N LEU A 104 11.10 -2.96 14.57
CA LEU A 104 10.32 -3.32 13.41
C LEU A 104 11.20 -3.59 12.18
N GLU A 105 12.28 -2.84 12.01
CA GLU A 105 13.28 -3.09 10.95
C GLU A 105 13.96 -4.47 11.14
N LYS A 106 14.32 -4.83 12.35
CA LYS A 106 14.87 -6.17 12.66
C LYS A 106 13.83 -7.27 12.37
N LEU A 107 12.56 -7.03 12.71
CA LEU A 107 11.49 -7.96 12.39
C LEU A 107 11.28 -8.08 10.88
N TRP A 108 11.37 -6.96 10.15
CA TRP A 108 11.28 -6.95 8.69
C TRP A 108 12.42 -7.74 8.02
N LEU A 109 13.65 -7.69 8.56
CA LEU A 109 14.76 -8.53 8.07
C LEU A 109 14.44 -10.02 8.16
N LEU A 110 13.60 -10.44 9.10
CA LEU A 110 13.15 -11.83 9.21
C LEU A 110 12.25 -12.24 8.03
N CYS A 111 11.64 -11.29 7.31
CA CYS A 111 10.89 -11.60 6.09
C CYS A 111 11.79 -12.13 4.97
N ILE A 112 13.11 -11.80 4.97
CA ILE A 112 14.04 -12.24 3.92
C ILE A 112 14.14 -13.77 3.86
N PRO A 113 14.52 -14.49 4.93
CA PRO A 113 14.58 -15.95 4.87
C PRO A 113 13.23 -16.60 4.59
N ILE A 114 12.12 -16.00 5.06
CA ILE A 114 10.77 -16.50 4.75
C ILE A 114 10.49 -16.39 3.25
N LEU A 115 10.79 -15.24 2.63
CA LEU A 115 10.62 -15.03 1.19
C LEU A 115 11.52 -15.97 0.36
N VAL A 116 12.75 -16.21 0.80
CA VAL A 116 13.64 -17.18 0.15
C VAL A 116 13.01 -18.57 0.16
N LEU A 117 12.50 -19.02 1.31
CA LEU A 117 11.79 -20.30 1.41
C LEU A 117 10.53 -20.33 0.51
N MET A 118 9.78 -19.24 0.46
CA MET A 118 8.62 -19.13 -0.41
C MET A 118 9.01 -19.21 -1.90
N VAL A 119 10.11 -18.59 -2.33
CA VAL A 119 10.58 -18.69 -3.72
C VAL A 119 11.01 -20.14 -4.03
N LEU A 120 11.75 -20.79 -3.14
CA LEU A 120 12.20 -22.16 -3.35
C LEU A 120 11.05 -23.18 -3.38
N SER A 121 9.98 -22.93 -2.62
CA SER A 121 8.79 -23.79 -2.56
C SER A 121 7.70 -23.40 -3.58
N SER A 122 7.88 -22.30 -4.31
CA SER A 122 6.84 -21.75 -5.18
C SER A 122 6.33 -22.71 -6.25
N ASP A 123 7.23 -23.42 -6.94
CA ASP A 123 6.87 -24.37 -8.01
C ASP A 123 6.03 -25.55 -7.47
N LEU A 124 6.45 -26.11 -6.33
CA LEU A 124 5.72 -27.18 -5.67
C LEU A 124 4.32 -26.73 -5.25
N LEU A 125 4.23 -25.51 -4.71
CA LEU A 125 2.98 -24.96 -4.19
C LEU A 125 2.01 -24.58 -5.33
N TYR A 126 2.51 -24.02 -6.44
CA TYR A 126 1.70 -23.74 -7.62
C TYR A 126 1.11 -25.01 -8.22
N LYS A 127 1.92 -26.07 -8.35
CA LYS A 127 1.43 -27.37 -8.84
C LYS A 127 0.36 -27.97 -7.94
N PHE A 128 0.55 -27.85 -6.62
CA PHE A 128 -0.44 -28.36 -5.65
C PHE A 128 -1.74 -27.54 -5.66
N TRP A 129 -1.65 -26.21 -5.78
CA TRP A 129 -2.79 -25.31 -5.66
C TRP A 129 -3.61 -25.17 -6.96
N ILE A 130 -2.94 -25.14 -8.11
CA ILE A 130 -3.54 -24.80 -9.40
C ILE A 130 -3.46 -26.00 -10.37
N GLY A 131 -2.61 -26.97 -10.07
CA GLY A 131 -2.28 -28.08 -10.97
C GLY A 131 -1.34 -27.63 -12.11
N ASP A 132 -1.26 -28.45 -13.15
CA ASP A 132 -0.36 -28.21 -14.29
C ASP A 132 -0.93 -27.23 -15.34
N SER A 133 -2.08 -26.60 -15.05
CA SER A 133 -2.78 -25.73 -16.01
C SER A 133 -2.11 -24.38 -16.26
N VAL A 134 -1.32 -23.87 -15.29
CA VAL A 134 -0.64 -22.57 -15.38
C VAL A 134 0.79 -22.70 -14.87
N ALA A 135 1.77 -22.54 -15.76
CA ALA A 135 3.18 -22.51 -15.39
C ALA A 135 3.62 -21.09 -15.02
N VAL A 136 3.97 -20.86 -13.75
CA VAL A 136 4.51 -19.58 -13.28
C VAL A 136 6.03 -19.63 -13.35
N SER A 137 6.65 -18.67 -14.04
CA SER A 137 8.10 -18.60 -14.17
C SER A 137 8.78 -18.33 -12.81
N PHE A 138 9.91 -18.99 -12.56
CA PHE A 138 10.77 -18.73 -11.39
C PHE A 138 11.20 -17.25 -11.31
N SER A 139 11.52 -16.64 -12.46
CA SER A 139 11.90 -15.22 -12.52
C SER A 139 10.76 -14.33 -12.02
N LEU A 140 9.50 -14.63 -12.36
CA LEU A 140 8.34 -13.88 -11.88
C LEU A 140 8.18 -14.04 -10.36
N SER A 141 8.33 -15.25 -9.82
CA SER A 141 8.27 -15.52 -8.38
C SER A 141 9.37 -14.76 -7.62
N PHE A 142 10.58 -14.73 -8.16
CA PHE A 142 11.70 -13.99 -7.57
C PHE A 142 11.45 -12.47 -7.58
N CYS A 143 10.98 -11.90 -8.68
CA CYS A 143 10.61 -10.48 -8.76
C CYS A 143 9.48 -10.14 -7.79
N MET A 144 8.49 -11.03 -7.62
CA MET A 144 7.39 -10.85 -6.68
C MET A 144 7.86 -10.89 -5.22
N ALA A 145 8.82 -11.74 -4.89
CA ALA A 145 9.42 -11.76 -3.54
C ALA A 145 10.11 -10.44 -3.22
N ILE A 146 10.90 -9.89 -4.15
CA ILE A 146 11.55 -8.58 -4.00
C ILE A 146 10.49 -7.48 -3.85
N TYR A 147 9.47 -7.50 -4.70
CA TYR A 147 8.37 -6.54 -4.63
C TYR A 147 7.69 -6.54 -3.25
N VAL A 148 7.33 -7.72 -2.73
CA VAL A 148 6.68 -7.86 -1.42
C VAL A 148 7.62 -7.45 -0.29
N LEU A 149 8.92 -7.75 -0.38
CA LEU A 149 9.90 -7.29 0.59
C LEU A 149 9.96 -5.76 0.66
N CYS A 150 10.05 -5.09 -0.49
CA CYS A 150 10.04 -3.63 -0.56
C CYS A 150 8.71 -3.04 -0.07
N GLN A 151 7.59 -3.65 -0.45
CA GLN A 151 6.26 -3.21 -0.03
C GLN A 151 6.07 -3.31 1.48
N THR A 152 6.47 -4.44 2.08
CA THR A 152 6.36 -4.66 3.52
C THR A 152 7.23 -3.66 4.31
N GLY A 153 8.47 -3.40 3.85
CA GLY A 153 9.33 -2.36 4.42
C GLY A 153 8.73 -0.97 4.27
N GLY A 154 8.17 -0.65 3.10
CA GLY A 154 7.47 0.62 2.86
C GLY A 154 6.26 0.82 3.79
N ASN A 155 5.47 -0.23 4.02
CA ASN A 155 4.30 -0.17 4.90
C ASN A 155 4.68 0.22 6.34
N MET A 156 5.82 -0.27 6.85
CA MET A 156 6.31 0.07 8.18
C MET A 156 6.49 1.60 8.33
N TYR A 157 7.16 2.25 7.36
CA TYR A 157 7.31 3.70 7.36
C TYR A 157 6.00 4.45 7.12
N MET A 158 5.09 3.84 6.35
CA MET A 158 3.74 4.37 6.13
C MET A 158 2.93 4.45 7.41
N PHE A 159 2.97 3.41 8.26
CA PHE A 159 2.31 3.43 9.56
C PHE A 159 2.89 4.51 10.48
N LEU A 160 4.21 4.73 10.45
CA LEU A 160 4.86 5.81 11.17
C LEU A 160 4.36 7.19 10.68
N ILE A 161 4.34 7.43 9.36
CA ILE A 161 3.89 8.69 8.76
C ILE A 161 2.41 8.95 9.08
N ASN A 162 1.58 7.92 8.95
CA ASN A 162 0.15 8.00 9.28
C ASN A 162 -0.05 8.34 10.76
N GLY A 163 0.74 7.75 11.66
CA GLY A 163 0.72 8.05 13.09
C GLY A 163 1.07 9.50 13.41
N THR A 164 1.95 10.13 12.63
CA THR A 164 2.29 11.57 12.80
C THR A 164 1.31 12.52 12.10
N SER A 165 0.30 12.01 11.42
CA SER A 165 -0.68 12.78 10.61
C SER A 165 -0.06 13.63 9.49
N LYS A 166 1.20 13.35 9.10
CA LYS A 166 1.92 14.05 8.03
C LYS A 166 1.67 13.42 6.65
N ILE A 167 0.42 13.18 6.32
CA ILE A 167 -0.02 12.42 5.13
C ILE A 167 0.28 13.15 3.82
N ARG A 168 0.56 14.46 3.86
CA ARG A 168 0.84 15.26 2.64
C ARG A 168 1.98 14.70 1.81
N LEU A 169 3.05 14.21 2.44
CA LEU A 169 4.18 13.61 1.73
C LEU A 169 3.75 12.35 0.97
N GLN A 170 2.99 11.49 1.64
CA GLN A 170 2.44 10.28 1.06
C GLN A 170 1.50 10.60 -0.11
N LEU A 171 0.61 11.57 0.06
CA LEU A 171 -0.30 12.03 -0.99
C LEU A 171 0.46 12.50 -2.24
N ILE A 172 1.52 13.32 -2.07
CA ILE A 172 2.34 13.80 -3.18
C ILE A 172 3.01 12.62 -3.90
N ILE A 173 3.60 11.67 -3.17
CA ILE A 173 4.27 10.50 -3.75
C ILE A 173 3.28 9.66 -4.56
N TYR A 174 2.14 9.28 -4.00
CA TYR A 174 1.16 8.44 -4.70
C TYR A 174 0.52 9.16 -5.88
N LEU A 175 0.22 10.45 -5.74
CA LEU A 175 -0.35 11.24 -6.84
C LEU A 175 0.65 11.40 -7.99
N SER A 176 1.93 11.67 -7.69
CA SER A 176 2.97 11.77 -8.71
C SER A 176 3.16 10.43 -9.44
N PHE A 177 3.18 9.30 -8.71
CA PHE A 177 3.23 7.97 -9.31
C PHE A 177 2.03 7.68 -10.19
N ALA A 178 0.82 8.00 -9.75
CA ALA A 178 -0.40 7.83 -10.53
C ALA A 178 -0.35 8.65 -11.83
N LEU A 179 0.09 9.91 -11.74
CA LEU A 179 0.23 10.80 -12.91
C LEU A 179 1.28 10.32 -13.90
N VAL A 180 2.44 9.84 -13.44
CA VAL A 180 3.50 9.28 -14.29
C VAL A 180 3.07 7.97 -14.94
N SER A 181 2.18 7.20 -14.31
CA SER A 181 1.65 5.95 -14.86
C SER A 181 0.74 6.17 -16.07
N ILE A 182 0.05 7.32 -16.18
CA ILE A 182 -0.86 7.64 -17.29
C ILE A 182 -0.13 7.68 -18.65
N PRO A 183 0.99 8.40 -18.83
CA PRO A 183 1.73 8.40 -20.10
C PRO A 183 2.26 7.00 -20.47
N SER A 184 2.66 6.20 -19.48
CA SER A 184 3.11 4.83 -19.72
C SER A 184 2.03 3.97 -20.34
N VAL A 185 0.77 4.13 -19.92
CA VAL A 185 -0.39 3.45 -20.54
C VAL A 185 -0.66 3.96 -21.95
N SER A 186 -0.63 5.28 -22.13
CA SER A 186 -0.84 5.87 -23.47
C SER A 186 0.22 5.38 -24.47
N TYR A 187 1.48 5.30 -24.04
CA TYR A 187 2.57 4.81 -24.89
C TYR A 187 2.40 3.33 -25.26
N THR A 188 2.00 2.47 -24.32
CA THR A 188 1.72 1.07 -24.58
C THR A 188 0.48 0.89 -25.46
N HIS A 189 -0.51 1.77 -25.34
CA HIS A 189 -1.70 1.77 -26.18
C HIS A 189 -1.38 2.12 -27.63
N LEU A 190 -0.52 3.13 -27.87
CA LEU A 190 -0.08 3.53 -29.21
C LEU A 190 0.77 2.43 -29.87
N ARG A 191 1.70 1.83 -29.14
CA ARG A 191 2.58 0.77 -29.64
C ARG A 191 1.80 -0.52 -29.98
N ALA A 192 0.78 -0.87 -29.20
CA ALA A 192 -0.08 -2.02 -29.49
C ALA A 192 -0.90 -1.83 -30.79
N HIS A 193 -1.24 -0.58 -31.13
CA HIS A 193 -1.90 -0.25 -32.41
C HIS A 193 -0.94 -0.33 -33.61
N GLU A 194 0.35 -0.07 -33.44
CA GLU A 194 1.35 -0.18 -34.50
C GLU A 194 1.75 -1.63 -34.80
N THR A 195 1.77 -2.51 -33.78
CA THR A 195 2.17 -3.93 -33.94
C THR A 195 1.00 -4.83 -34.33
N GLY A 196 -0.21 -4.34 -34.34
CA GLY A 196 -1.44 -5.06 -34.72
C GLY A 196 -1.82 -4.95 -36.21
N ARG A 197 -0.88 -4.55 -37.09
CA ARG A 197 -1.02 -4.60 -38.57
C ARG A 197 -0.13 -5.67 -39.16
#